data_693ff4d6a4bedfbdbc37770bb82bbbc4
#
_entry.id   693ff4d6a4bedfbdbc37770bb82bbbc4
#
_cell.length_a   1.000
_cell.length_b   1.000
_cell.length_c   1.000
_cell.angle_alpha   90.00
_cell.angle_beta   90.00
_cell.angle_gamma   90.00
#
_symmetry.space_group_name_H-M   'P 1'
#
loop_
_entity.id
_entity.type
_entity.pdbx_description
1 polymer ?
#
loop_
_entity_poly.entity_id
_entity_poly.type
_entity_poly.pdbx_seq_one_letter_code
_entity_poly.pdbx_strand_id
1 'polypeptide(L)'
;MNLKEKILSEHTKTNREEIVNWIGSNQTRFDELVKLFLGNDKLITQRSGWPLSFAGIAHPEFIPKHLSKLVKNLKEKDLHDAVKRNTIRLLQEISIPENLQGDIMNICFDFIISPIGDIQRIEK
;
A
#
# COMPACT_ATOMS: atom_id res chain seq x y z
N MET A 1 15.10 -6.09 -13.90
CA MET A 1 13.64 -5.91 -14.15
C MET A 1 13.33 -4.43 -14.21
N ASN A 2 12.57 -4.00 -15.20
CA ASN A 2 11.99 -2.66 -15.18
C ASN A 2 10.63 -2.76 -14.45
N LEU A 3 10.59 -2.28 -13.23
CA LEU A 3 9.41 -2.45 -12.36
C LEU A 3 8.16 -1.77 -12.94
N LYS A 4 8.32 -0.56 -13.47
CA LYS A 4 7.21 0.17 -14.08
C LYS A 4 6.60 -0.59 -15.26
N GLU A 5 7.43 -1.08 -16.16
CA GLU A 5 6.97 -1.88 -17.29
C GLU A 5 6.32 -3.18 -16.84
N LYS A 6 6.87 -3.82 -15.83
CA LYS A 6 6.32 -5.06 -15.28
C LYS A 6 4.93 -4.83 -14.71
N ILE A 7 4.72 -3.74 -13.97
CA ILE A 7 3.41 -3.37 -13.42
C ILE A 7 2.41 -3.13 -14.54
N LEU A 8 2.83 -2.45 -15.60
CA LEU A 8 1.95 -2.12 -16.72
C LEU A 8 1.68 -3.29 -17.66
N SER A 9 2.50 -4.33 -17.65
CA SER A 9 2.37 -5.44 -18.58
C SER A 9 1.11 -6.25 -18.35
N GLU A 10 0.76 -6.53 -17.09
CA GLU A 10 -0.47 -7.22 -16.74
C GLU A 10 -0.77 -7.06 -15.25
N HIS A 11 -2.02 -7.24 -14.88
CA HIS A 11 -2.46 -7.12 -13.49
C HIS A 11 -3.03 -8.47 -13.04
N THR A 12 -2.14 -9.45 -12.86
CA THR A 12 -2.49 -10.82 -12.52
C THR A 12 -1.80 -11.28 -11.25
N LYS A 13 -2.30 -12.36 -10.67
CA LYS A 13 -1.69 -13.00 -9.51
C LYS A 13 -0.24 -13.42 -9.81
N THR A 14 -0.01 -13.99 -10.99
CA THR A 14 1.32 -14.41 -11.41
C THR A 14 2.29 -13.23 -11.47
N ASN A 15 1.85 -12.13 -12.06
CA ASN A 15 2.68 -10.92 -12.17
C ASN A 15 2.99 -10.34 -10.79
N ARG A 16 1.99 -10.31 -9.90
CA ARG A 16 2.19 -9.88 -8.51
C ARG A 16 3.24 -10.74 -7.81
N GLU A 17 3.13 -12.05 -7.94
CA GLU A 17 4.09 -12.97 -7.31
C GLU A 17 5.51 -12.78 -7.84
N GLU A 18 5.65 -12.54 -9.14
CA GLU A 18 6.97 -12.28 -9.75
C GLU A 18 7.58 -10.99 -9.19
N ILE A 19 6.78 -9.94 -9.02
CA ILE A 19 7.25 -8.69 -8.45
C ILE A 19 7.66 -8.88 -6.99
N VAL A 20 6.84 -9.55 -6.20
CA VAL A 20 7.13 -9.82 -4.79
C VAL A 20 8.41 -10.64 -4.65
N ASN A 21 8.58 -11.66 -5.47
CA ASN A 21 9.78 -12.49 -5.45
C ASN A 21 11.03 -11.71 -5.86
N TRP A 22 10.90 -10.81 -6.84
CA TRP A 22 12.00 -9.96 -7.26
C TRP A 22 12.46 -9.01 -6.15
N ILE A 23 11.50 -8.45 -5.42
CA ILE A 23 11.81 -7.59 -4.27
C ILE A 23 12.52 -8.42 -3.19
N GLY A 24 12.00 -9.62 -2.88
CA GLY A 24 12.57 -10.49 -1.86
C GLY A 24 12.81 -9.73 -0.55
N SER A 25 14.03 -9.76 -0.05
CA SER A 25 14.44 -9.08 1.16
C SER A 25 15.22 -7.78 0.89
N ASN A 26 15.10 -7.22 -0.32
CA ASN A 26 15.84 -6.04 -0.75
C ASN A 26 15.06 -4.75 -0.49
N GLN A 27 15.48 -3.98 0.52
CA GLN A 27 14.84 -2.71 0.88
C GLN A 27 14.81 -1.71 -0.29
N THR A 28 15.89 -1.62 -1.06
CA THR A 28 15.99 -0.68 -2.18
C THR A 28 14.94 -0.97 -3.25
N ARG A 29 14.71 -2.23 -3.54
CA ARG A 29 13.67 -2.63 -4.50
C ARG A 29 12.27 -2.34 -3.99
N PHE A 30 12.04 -2.55 -2.70
CA PHE A 30 10.77 -2.19 -2.06
C PHE A 30 10.56 -0.67 -2.12
N ASP A 31 11.60 0.12 -1.85
CA ASP A 31 11.54 1.58 -1.93
C ASP A 31 11.15 2.06 -3.33
N GLU A 32 11.64 1.40 -4.36
CA GLU A 32 11.28 1.70 -5.75
C GLU A 32 9.79 1.47 -6.00
N LEU A 33 9.23 0.40 -5.48
CA LEU A 33 7.80 0.11 -5.58
C LEU A 33 6.97 1.16 -4.83
N VAL A 34 7.39 1.55 -3.64
CA VAL A 34 6.72 2.61 -2.86
C VAL A 34 6.70 3.92 -3.64
N LYS A 35 7.81 4.26 -4.28
CA LYS A 35 7.93 5.48 -5.08
C LYS A 35 6.90 5.49 -6.22
N LEU A 36 6.70 4.36 -6.89
CA LEU A 36 5.71 4.24 -7.94
C LEU A 36 4.28 4.31 -7.37
N PHE A 37 4.05 3.69 -6.24
CA PHE A 37 2.75 3.70 -5.56
C PHE A 37 2.33 5.10 -5.13
N LEU A 38 3.28 5.92 -4.70
CA LEU A 38 3.04 7.30 -4.27
C LEU A 38 3.16 8.31 -5.41
N GLY A 39 3.37 7.85 -6.64
CA GLY A 39 3.53 8.72 -7.81
C GLY A 39 2.22 9.27 -8.34
N ASN A 40 2.31 9.91 -9.50
CA ASN A 40 1.18 10.61 -10.11
C ASN A 40 0.44 9.83 -11.20
N ASP A 41 0.94 8.69 -11.61
CA ASP A 41 0.29 7.87 -12.62
C ASP A 41 -0.77 6.98 -11.96
N LYS A 42 -2.04 7.27 -12.25
CA LYS A 42 -3.17 6.57 -11.61
C LYS A 42 -3.15 5.07 -11.83
N LEU A 43 -2.84 4.62 -13.04
CA LEU A 43 -2.83 3.20 -13.35
C LEU A 43 -1.70 2.47 -12.60
N ILE A 44 -0.52 3.05 -12.59
CA ILE A 44 0.62 2.50 -11.87
C ILE A 44 0.32 2.48 -10.38
N THR A 45 -0.23 3.56 -9.84
CA THR A 45 -0.60 3.65 -8.42
C THR A 45 -1.58 2.55 -8.03
N GLN A 46 -2.63 2.34 -8.83
CA GLN A 46 -3.62 1.29 -8.56
C GLN A 46 -3.00 -0.10 -8.63
N ARG A 47 -2.22 -0.38 -9.66
CA ARG A 47 -1.65 -1.70 -9.88
C ARG A 47 -0.50 -2.04 -8.94
N SER A 48 0.26 -1.03 -8.48
CA SER A 48 1.38 -1.25 -7.57
C SER A 48 0.95 -1.57 -6.14
N GLY A 49 -0.26 -1.18 -5.73
CA GLY A 49 -0.76 -1.42 -4.38
C GLY A 49 -0.85 -2.89 -4.01
N TRP A 50 -1.24 -3.74 -4.94
CA TRP A 50 -1.38 -5.17 -4.69
C TRP A 50 -0.04 -5.84 -4.38
N PRO A 51 0.99 -5.76 -5.24
CA PRO A 51 2.29 -6.31 -4.88
C PRO A 51 2.92 -5.60 -3.68
N LEU A 52 2.68 -4.30 -3.50
CA LEU A 52 3.18 -3.56 -2.35
C LEU A 52 2.67 -4.14 -1.04
N SER A 53 1.37 -4.41 -0.94
CA SER A 53 0.78 -4.95 0.28
C SER A 53 1.34 -6.35 0.58
N PHE A 54 1.48 -7.21 -0.41
CA PHE A 54 2.05 -8.55 -0.21
C PHE A 54 3.52 -8.52 0.19
N ALA A 55 4.32 -7.67 -0.46
CA ALA A 55 5.73 -7.52 -0.10
C ALA A 55 5.90 -6.97 1.32
N GLY A 56 5.09 -5.98 1.68
CA GLY A 56 5.14 -5.38 3.01
C GLY A 56 4.68 -6.33 4.11
N ILE A 57 3.68 -7.16 3.85
CA ILE A 57 3.23 -8.16 4.82
C ILE A 57 4.31 -9.24 5.01
N ALA A 58 4.96 -9.66 3.92
CA ALA A 58 6.05 -10.63 3.99
C ALA A 58 7.29 -10.09 4.70
N HIS A 59 7.54 -8.79 4.57
CA HIS A 59 8.70 -8.11 5.15
C HIS A 59 8.28 -6.82 5.86
N PRO A 60 7.66 -6.91 7.03
CA PRO A 60 7.19 -5.72 7.78
C PRO A 60 8.30 -4.72 8.08
N GLU A 61 9.54 -5.18 8.15
CA GLU A 61 10.71 -4.33 8.39
C GLU A 61 10.97 -3.28 7.32
N PHE A 62 10.37 -3.45 6.13
CA PHE A 62 10.49 -2.47 5.04
C PHE A 62 9.64 -1.21 5.26
N ILE A 63 8.58 -1.33 6.05
CA ILE A 63 7.50 -0.33 6.11
C ILE A 63 7.83 0.91 6.94
N PRO A 64 8.51 0.82 8.12
CA PRO A 64 8.72 1.98 8.97
C PRO A 64 9.36 3.18 8.26
N LYS A 65 10.24 2.93 7.32
CA LYS A 65 10.90 3.97 6.52
C LYS A 65 9.88 4.82 5.74
N HIS A 66 8.78 4.22 5.31
CA HIS A 66 7.77 4.85 4.46
C HIS A 66 6.48 5.19 5.18
N LEU A 67 6.39 4.88 6.46
CA LEU A 67 5.14 4.95 7.22
C LEU A 67 4.50 6.33 7.17
N SER A 68 5.27 7.38 7.44
CA SER A 68 4.76 8.76 7.42
C SER A 68 4.20 9.16 6.06
N LYS A 69 4.89 8.75 4.99
CA LYS A 69 4.45 9.05 3.62
C LYS A 69 3.17 8.30 3.26
N LEU A 70 3.06 7.05 3.69
CA LEU A 70 1.87 6.24 3.44
C LEU A 70 0.65 6.80 4.15
N VAL A 71 0.80 7.19 5.42
CA VAL A 71 -0.28 7.80 6.20
C VAL A 71 -0.70 9.13 5.58
N LYS A 72 0.27 9.96 5.21
CA LYS A 72 -0.01 11.24 4.56
C LYS A 72 -0.77 11.06 3.26
N ASN A 73 -0.41 10.05 2.47
CA ASN A 73 -1.08 9.76 1.20
C ASN A 73 -2.56 9.37 1.40
N LEU A 74 -2.90 8.73 2.52
CA LEU A 74 -4.28 8.36 2.82
C LEU A 74 -5.20 9.58 2.99
N LYS A 75 -4.64 10.76 3.25
CA LYS A 75 -5.38 12.00 3.43
C LYS A 75 -5.71 12.70 2.11
N GLU A 76 -5.19 12.22 0.98
CA GLU A 76 -5.47 12.81 -0.33
C GLU A 76 -6.94 12.61 -0.71
N LYS A 77 -7.59 13.68 -1.20
CA LYS A 77 -9.03 13.69 -1.46
C LYS A 77 -9.45 12.77 -2.61
N ASP A 78 -8.66 12.72 -3.65
CA ASP A 78 -9.02 12.00 -4.88
C ASP A 78 -8.38 10.63 -4.97
N LEU A 79 -7.98 10.08 -3.83
CA LEU A 79 -7.31 8.79 -3.78
C LEU A 79 -8.29 7.67 -4.14
N HIS A 80 -7.86 6.79 -5.05
CA HIS A 80 -8.66 5.65 -5.46
C HIS A 80 -8.88 4.67 -4.29
N ASP A 81 -10.08 4.11 -4.19
CA ASP A 81 -10.45 3.20 -3.10
C ASP A 81 -9.52 2.00 -2.97
N ALA A 82 -9.04 1.45 -4.09
CA ALA A 82 -8.11 0.33 -4.06
C ALA A 82 -6.79 0.72 -3.39
N VAL A 83 -6.32 1.95 -3.61
CA VAL A 83 -5.11 2.47 -2.97
C VAL A 83 -5.33 2.58 -1.47
N LYS A 84 -6.45 3.14 -1.05
CA LYS A 84 -6.79 3.25 0.38
C LYS A 84 -6.85 1.88 1.05
N ARG A 85 -7.54 0.93 0.44
CA ARG A 85 -7.70 -0.41 1.01
C ARG A 85 -6.37 -1.15 1.14
N ASN A 86 -5.53 -1.08 0.12
CA ASN A 86 -4.23 -1.74 0.17
C ASN A 86 -3.32 -1.11 1.23
N THR A 87 -3.34 0.22 1.35
CA THR A 87 -2.56 0.91 2.37
C THR A 87 -3.04 0.55 3.78
N ILE A 88 -4.34 0.57 4.01
CA ILE A 88 -4.91 0.23 5.32
C ILE A 88 -4.61 -1.22 5.68
N ARG A 89 -4.74 -2.13 4.72
CA ARG A 89 -4.39 -3.55 4.93
C ARG A 89 -2.94 -3.70 5.38
N LEU A 90 -2.04 -2.98 4.72
CA LEU A 90 -0.62 -3.00 5.05
C LEU A 90 -0.38 -2.49 6.47
N LEU A 91 -1.02 -1.38 6.83
CA LEU A 91 -0.85 -0.75 8.14
C LEU A 91 -1.39 -1.61 9.28
N GLN A 92 -2.39 -2.47 9.03
CA GLN A 92 -2.93 -3.38 10.02
C GLN A 92 -1.96 -4.48 10.43
N GLU A 93 -0.99 -4.78 9.59
CA GLU A 93 -0.04 -5.89 9.79
C GLU A 93 1.25 -5.46 10.49
N ILE A 94 1.39 -4.18 10.82
CA ILE A 94 2.61 -3.65 11.42
C ILE A 94 2.34 -2.96 12.75
N SER A 95 3.41 -2.82 13.55
CA SER A 95 3.38 -2.02 14.77
C SER A 95 3.50 -0.53 14.40
N ILE A 96 2.50 0.26 14.72
CA ILE A 96 2.43 1.66 14.33
C ILE A 96 2.94 2.54 15.46
N PRO A 97 3.88 3.50 15.19
CA PRO A 97 4.34 4.44 16.19
C PRO A 97 3.17 5.23 16.81
N GLU A 98 3.25 5.48 18.11
CA GLU A 98 2.18 6.13 18.85
C GLU A 98 1.78 7.48 18.26
N ASN A 99 2.75 8.25 17.78
CA ASN A 99 2.50 9.57 17.19
C ASN A 99 1.67 9.51 15.90
N LEU A 100 1.56 8.36 15.25
CA LEU A 100 0.77 8.17 14.03
C LEU A 100 -0.53 7.40 14.27
N GLN A 101 -0.71 6.79 15.43
CA GLN A 101 -1.88 5.97 15.73
C GLN A 101 -3.18 6.76 15.65
N GLY A 102 -3.19 7.99 16.17
CA GLY A 102 -4.37 8.85 16.14
C GLY A 102 -4.80 9.17 14.72
N ASP A 103 -3.86 9.54 13.85
CA ASP A 103 -4.14 9.85 12.44
C ASP A 103 -4.70 8.63 11.72
N ILE A 104 -4.12 7.46 11.95
CA ILE A 104 -4.56 6.23 11.29
C ILE A 104 -5.94 5.83 11.77
N MET A 105 -6.24 5.95 13.06
CA MET A 105 -7.57 5.68 13.60
C MET A 105 -8.63 6.58 12.98
N ASN A 106 -8.34 7.88 12.85
CA ASN A 106 -9.26 8.83 12.24
C ASN A 106 -9.53 8.50 10.78
N ILE A 107 -8.48 8.15 10.04
CA ILE A 107 -8.62 7.78 8.62
C ILE A 107 -9.43 6.49 8.47
N CYS A 108 -9.18 5.49 9.30
CA CYS A 108 -9.94 4.24 9.28
C CYS A 108 -11.39 4.47 9.65
N PHE A 109 -11.67 5.34 10.62
CA PHE A 109 -13.02 5.68 11.02
C PHE A 109 -13.78 6.36 9.87
N ASP A 110 -13.18 7.33 9.20
CA ASP A 110 -13.78 8.00 8.05
C ASP A 110 -14.05 7.00 6.91
N PHE A 111 -13.14 6.06 6.71
CA PHE A 111 -13.29 5.02 5.71
C PHE A 111 -14.45 4.07 6.03
N ILE A 112 -14.63 3.77 7.31
CA ILE A 112 -15.74 2.92 7.81
C ILE A 112 -17.10 3.59 7.59
N ILE A 113 -17.18 4.90 7.75
CA ILE A 113 -18.41 5.66 7.55
C ILE A 113 -18.75 5.80 6.07
N SER A 114 -17.75 5.76 5.20
CA SER A 114 -17.95 5.86 3.76
C SER A 114 -18.73 4.66 3.22
N PRO A 115 -19.60 4.82 2.21
CA PRO A 115 -20.40 3.72 1.66
C PRO A 115 -19.59 2.79 0.75
N ILE A 116 -18.47 2.28 1.25
CA ILE A 116 -17.57 1.38 0.54
C ILE A 116 -17.77 -0.04 1.06
N GLY A 117 -17.82 -1.01 0.15
CA GLY A 117 -18.25 -2.36 0.45
C GLY A 117 -17.40 -3.18 1.42
N ASP A 118 -16.12 -2.87 1.63
CA ASP A 118 -15.22 -3.69 2.44
C ASP A 118 -14.99 -3.16 3.85
N ILE A 119 -15.82 -2.28 4.29
CA ILE A 119 -15.72 -1.57 5.55
C ILE A 119 -15.57 -2.49 6.76
N GLN A 120 -16.33 -3.57 6.79
CA GLN A 120 -16.35 -4.50 7.91
C GLN A 120 -15.01 -5.17 8.18
N ARG A 121 -14.14 -5.25 7.20
CA ARG A 121 -12.81 -5.82 7.36
C ARG A 121 -11.88 -4.91 8.15
N ILE A 122 -12.16 -3.62 8.13
CA ILE A 122 -11.32 -2.62 8.79
C ILE A 122 -11.63 -2.55 10.28
N GLU A 123 -12.85 -2.84 10.65
CA GLU A 123 -13.30 -2.81 12.05
C GLU A 123 -12.64 -3.88 12.92
N LYS A 124 -12.12 -4.90 12.33
CA LYS A 124 -11.44 -5.97 13.06
C LYS A 124 -10.02 -5.58 13.43
#